data_eac2c3a3e3fb65ac8360fd5ae2884876
#
_entry.id   eac2c3a3e3fb65ac8360fd5ae2884876
#
_cell.length_a   1.000
_cell.length_b   1.000
_cell.length_c   1.000
_cell.angle_alpha   90.00
_cell.angle_beta   90.00
_cell.angle_gamma   90.00
#
_symmetry.space_group_name_H-M   'P 1'
#
loop_
_entity.id
_entity.type
_entity.pdbx_description
1 polymer ?
#
loop_
_entity_poly.entity_id
_entity_poly.type
_entity_poly.pdbx_seq_one_letter_code
_entity_poly.pdbx_strand_id
1 'polypeptide(L)'
;MFYGRYISKLILCLCLSSMLQSCVAIASLGVGVIGVSAIQRPQIQDNINDNKIYSLINLALVKRFNKLYKKLYIQVLYGRVLLIGNIASQEDMLDILDIVWGIDGVVEVINELNIKENSNYFDSKQYFKDTYITLSIRSKLVNASHIQSLMYNVTVIDNVVYLFGIARNLEELEEVSSIAANAKGITDVKNHILMKDDLNK
;
A
#
# COMPACT_ATOMS: atom_id res chain seq x y z
N MET A 1 -13.72 21.56 -52.98
CA MET A 1 -12.98 21.91 -51.76
C MET A 1 -13.45 21.17 -50.49
N PHE A 2 -14.49 20.32 -50.54
CA PHE A 2 -15.03 19.58 -49.39
C PHE A 2 -14.44 18.17 -49.18
N TYR A 3 -13.91 17.55 -50.24
CA TYR A 3 -13.39 16.17 -50.18
C TYR A 3 -12.08 16.01 -49.32
N GLY A 4 -11.22 17.03 -49.35
CA GLY A 4 -9.95 16.98 -48.61
C GLY A 4 -10.09 16.94 -47.09
N ARG A 5 -11.15 17.55 -46.53
CA ARG A 5 -11.40 17.57 -45.07
C ARG A 5 -11.95 16.25 -44.54
N TYR A 6 -12.64 15.46 -45.36
CA TYR A 6 -13.12 14.13 -44.98
C TYR A 6 -11.99 13.10 -45.03
N ILE A 7 -11.10 13.18 -46.01
CA ILE A 7 -9.94 12.30 -46.16
C ILE A 7 -8.97 12.52 -44.99
N SER A 8 -8.71 13.78 -44.58
CA SER A 8 -7.87 14.10 -43.43
C SER A 8 -8.43 13.55 -42.12
N LYS A 9 -9.75 13.63 -41.89
CA LYS A 9 -10.41 13.07 -40.72
C LYS A 9 -10.40 11.54 -40.71
N LEU A 10 -10.53 10.92 -41.87
CA LEU A 10 -10.48 9.47 -42.02
C LEU A 10 -9.08 8.92 -41.77
N ILE A 11 -8.03 9.61 -42.22
CA ILE A 11 -6.63 9.26 -41.95
C ILE A 11 -6.32 9.46 -40.47
N LEU A 12 -6.82 10.53 -39.83
CA LEU A 12 -6.63 10.78 -38.41
C LEU A 12 -7.31 9.69 -37.55
N CYS A 13 -8.52 9.26 -37.92
CA CYS A 13 -9.19 8.12 -37.24
C CYS A 13 -8.44 6.80 -37.45
N LEU A 14 -7.90 6.56 -38.64
CA LEU A 14 -7.13 5.34 -38.92
C LEU A 14 -5.81 5.31 -38.13
N CYS A 15 -5.13 6.45 -37.98
CA CYS A 15 -3.92 6.57 -37.17
C CYS A 15 -4.19 6.42 -35.66
N LEU A 16 -5.35 6.89 -35.15
CA LEU A 16 -5.74 6.74 -33.78
C LEU A 16 -6.09 5.28 -33.43
N SER A 17 -6.69 4.52 -34.36
CA SER A 17 -7.04 3.12 -34.16
C SER A 17 -5.82 2.18 -34.17
N SER A 18 -4.71 2.56 -34.79
CA SER A 18 -3.47 1.76 -34.80
C SER A 18 -2.67 1.86 -33.51
N MET A 19 -2.89 2.90 -32.70
CA MET A 19 -2.24 3.06 -31.39
C MET A 19 -2.88 2.23 -30.26
N LEU A 20 -4.09 1.68 -30.48
CA LEU A 20 -4.80 0.88 -29.48
C LEU A 20 -4.55 -0.63 -29.58
N GLN A 21 -3.75 -1.10 -30.54
CA GLN A 21 -3.48 -2.54 -30.72
C GLN A 21 -2.23 -3.06 -30.05
N SER A 22 -1.51 -2.24 -29.25
CA SER A 22 -0.26 -2.67 -28.60
C SER A 22 -0.43 -3.49 -27.31
N CYS A 23 -1.65 -3.82 -26.88
CA CYS A 23 -1.88 -4.50 -25.59
C CYS A 23 -2.46 -5.92 -25.66
N VAL A 24 -2.59 -6.55 -26.84
CA VAL A 24 -3.16 -7.91 -26.93
C VAL A 24 -2.34 -8.81 -27.87
N ALA A 25 -1.10 -9.10 -27.50
CA ALA A 25 -0.34 -10.18 -28.15
C ALA A 25 0.72 -10.77 -27.23
N ILE A 26 0.37 -11.22 -26.01
CA ILE A 26 1.19 -12.16 -25.24
C ILE A 26 0.27 -13.24 -24.67
N ALA A 27 -0.30 -14.05 -25.55
CA ALA A 27 -0.96 -15.28 -25.14
C ALA A 27 -1.02 -16.24 -26.31
N SER A 28 0.13 -16.69 -26.81
CA SER A 28 0.30 -17.96 -27.53
C SER A 28 1.63 -17.96 -28.28
N LEU A 29 2.70 -18.27 -27.62
CA LEU A 29 3.84 -19.01 -28.20
C LEU A 29 4.74 -19.39 -27.03
N GLY A 30 4.78 -20.66 -26.75
CA GLY A 30 5.71 -21.24 -25.79
C GLY A 30 7.14 -21.02 -26.25
N VAL A 31 8.07 -21.06 -25.27
CA VAL A 31 9.51 -21.12 -25.38
C VAL A 31 10.22 -19.78 -25.65
N GLY A 32 10.92 -19.34 -24.63
CA GLY A 32 11.92 -18.28 -24.73
C GLY A 32 11.86 -17.31 -23.57
N VAL A 33 12.09 -17.79 -22.34
CA VAL A 33 12.34 -16.92 -21.18
C VAL A 33 13.70 -16.26 -21.39
N ILE A 34 13.70 -15.09 -22.00
CA ILE A 34 14.83 -14.18 -21.87
C ILE A 34 14.63 -13.41 -20.58
N GLY A 35 15.40 -13.76 -19.59
CA GLY A 35 15.89 -13.01 -18.45
C GLY A 35 15.20 -11.68 -18.11
N VAL A 36 13.95 -11.71 -17.65
CA VAL A 36 13.58 -10.79 -16.59
C VAL A 36 14.24 -11.40 -15.36
N SER A 37 15.34 -10.82 -14.93
CA SER A 37 15.92 -11.12 -13.62
C SER A 37 14.77 -11.09 -12.64
N ALA A 38 14.32 -12.28 -12.25
CA ALA A 38 13.38 -12.42 -11.17
C ALA A 38 14.04 -11.70 -9.99
N ILE A 39 13.57 -10.50 -9.69
CA ILE A 39 13.73 -9.93 -8.37
C ILE A 39 13.06 -10.99 -7.52
N GLN A 40 13.86 -11.89 -6.99
CA GLN A 40 13.42 -12.92 -6.06
C GLN A 40 12.83 -12.16 -4.87
N ARG A 41 11.51 -11.96 -4.92
CA ARG A 41 10.77 -11.71 -3.69
C ARG A 41 10.92 -12.99 -2.90
N PRO A 42 11.58 -12.98 -1.75
CA PRO A 42 11.55 -14.13 -0.88
C PRO A 42 10.06 -14.37 -0.55
N GLN A 43 9.59 -15.58 -0.83
CA GLN A 43 8.30 -16.12 -0.41
C GLN A 43 7.05 -15.60 -1.16
N ILE A 44 6.87 -16.08 -2.38
CA ILE A 44 5.60 -15.97 -3.14
C ILE A 44 4.42 -16.56 -2.33
N GLN A 45 4.67 -17.57 -1.51
CA GLN A 45 3.63 -18.25 -0.71
C GLN A 45 3.00 -17.34 0.35
N ASP A 46 3.82 -16.57 1.07
CA ASP A 46 3.35 -15.68 2.14
C ASP A 46 2.61 -14.46 1.57
N ASN A 47 3.07 -13.93 0.44
CA ASN A 47 2.36 -12.85 -0.27
C ASN A 47 0.98 -13.26 -0.77
N ILE A 48 0.76 -14.53 -1.15
CA ILE A 48 -0.56 -15.03 -1.55
C ILE A 48 -1.49 -15.07 -0.34
N ASN A 49 -0.98 -15.52 0.81
CA ASN A 49 -1.74 -15.55 2.07
C ASN A 49 -2.10 -14.13 2.54
N ASP A 50 -1.15 -13.20 2.53
CA ASP A 50 -1.38 -11.80 2.92
C ASP A 50 -2.42 -11.12 2.03
N ASN A 51 -2.37 -11.33 0.71
CA ASN A 51 -3.38 -10.80 -0.21
C ASN A 51 -4.78 -11.40 0.04
N LYS A 52 -4.84 -12.68 0.40
CA LYS A 52 -6.10 -13.35 0.78
C LYS A 52 -6.65 -12.75 2.07
N ILE A 53 -5.80 -12.63 3.11
CA ILE A 53 -6.16 -12.01 4.40
C ILE A 53 -6.67 -10.58 4.17
N TYR A 54 -5.92 -9.75 3.44
CA TYR A 54 -6.30 -8.39 3.09
C TYR A 54 -7.67 -8.35 2.40
N SER A 55 -7.91 -9.23 1.43
CA SER A 55 -9.18 -9.28 0.69
C SER A 55 -10.36 -9.70 1.58
N LEU A 56 -10.15 -10.68 2.48
CA LEU A 56 -11.18 -11.14 3.41
C LEU A 56 -11.52 -10.06 4.44
N ILE A 57 -10.52 -9.38 5.01
CA ILE A 57 -10.73 -8.24 5.92
C ILE A 57 -11.55 -7.15 5.21
N ASN A 58 -11.14 -6.76 4.00
CA ASN A 58 -11.85 -5.74 3.23
C ASN A 58 -13.30 -6.12 2.98
N LEU A 59 -13.56 -7.36 2.57
CA LEU A 59 -14.92 -7.86 2.33
C LEU A 59 -15.78 -7.83 3.61
N ALA A 60 -15.23 -8.26 4.73
CA ALA A 60 -15.94 -8.29 6.01
C ALA A 60 -16.26 -6.88 6.52
N LEU A 61 -15.29 -5.96 6.44
CA LEU A 61 -15.48 -4.57 6.84
C LEU A 61 -16.48 -3.83 5.94
N VAL A 62 -16.45 -4.06 4.62
CA VAL A 62 -17.45 -3.48 3.70
C VAL A 62 -18.86 -3.94 4.05
N LYS A 63 -19.04 -5.21 4.41
CA LYS A 63 -20.37 -5.74 4.81
C LYS A 63 -20.87 -5.09 6.11
N ARG A 64 -19.99 -4.78 7.05
CA ARG A 64 -20.35 -4.25 8.37
C ARG A 64 -20.44 -2.72 8.39
N PHE A 65 -19.51 -2.01 7.73
CA PHE A 65 -19.27 -0.58 7.93
C PHE A 65 -19.35 0.29 6.66
N ASN A 66 -20.14 0.00 5.70
CA ASN A 66 -20.34 0.64 4.39
C ASN A 66 -19.67 2.04 4.13
N LYS A 67 -19.70 2.99 5.09
CA LYS A 67 -19.12 4.35 4.97
C LYS A 67 -17.84 4.56 5.77
N LEU A 68 -17.70 3.93 6.93
CA LEU A 68 -16.52 4.07 7.81
C LEU A 68 -15.26 3.46 7.20
N TYR A 69 -15.44 2.37 6.50
CA TYR A 69 -14.38 1.61 5.87
C TYR A 69 -13.45 2.44 4.96
N LYS A 70 -13.95 3.49 4.31
CA LYS A 70 -13.16 4.31 3.37
C LYS A 70 -11.99 5.08 4.01
N LYS A 71 -11.92 5.13 5.34
CA LYS A 71 -10.90 5.87 6.10
C LYS A 71 -9.92 4.97 6.84
N LEU A 72 -10.05 3.66 6.66
CA LEU A 72 -9.12 2.69 7.23
C LEU A 72 -8.02 2.37 6.23
N TYR A 73 -6.79 2.43 6.69
CA TYR A 73 -5.64 1.89 5.99
C TYR A 73 -5.30 0.55 6.63
N ILE A 74 -5.31 -0.48 5.80
CA ILE A 74 -5.04 -1.86 6.22
C ILE A 74 -3.79 -2.30 5.48
N GLN A 75 -2.83 -2.80 6.23
CA GLN A 75 -1.62 -3.40 5.68
C GLN A 75 -1.48 -4.78 6.25
N VAL A 76 -1.10 -5.74 5.41
CA VAL A 76 -0.88 -7.14 5.82
C VAL A 76 0.50 -7.57 5.37
N LEU A 77 1.26 -8.18 6.27
CA LEU A 77 2.59 -8.68 6.00
C LEU A 77 2.89 -9.86 6.93
N TYR A 78 3.06 -11.06 6.38
CA TYR A 78 3.25 -12.33 7.12
C TYR A 78 2.14 -12.62 8.14
N GLY A 79 0.87 -12.36 7.75
CA GLY A 79 -0.28 -12.53 8.65
C GLY A 79 -0.40 -11.46 9.74
N ARG A 80 0.55 -10.55 9.87
CA ARG A 80 0.45 -9.37 10.74
C ARG A 80 -0.40 -8.32 10.05
N VAL A 81 -1.35 -7.76 10.76
CA VAL A 81 -2.28 -6.75 10.23
C VAL A 81 -2.08 -5.44 10.97
N LEU A 82 -1.70 -4.39 10.25
CA LEU A 82 -1.66 -3.03 10.77
C LEU A 82 -2.91 -2.28 10.33
N LEU A 83 -3.66 -1.76 11.32
CA LEU A 83 -4.85 -0.95 11.14
C LEU A 83 -4.56 0.50 11.52
N ILE A 84 -4.70 1.43 10.57
CA ILE A 84 -4.46 2.85 10.79
C ILE A 84 -5.70 3.63 10.35
N GLY A 85 -6.09 4.64 11.12
CA GLY A 85 -7.17 5.56 10.71
C GLY A 85 -7.90 6.22 11.86
N ASN A 86 -8.86 7.07 11.50
CA ASN A 86 -9.72 7.75 12.45
C ASN A 86 -11.13 7.16 12.35
N ILE A 87 -11.67 6.73 13.48
CA ILE A 87 -13.01 6.13 13.62
C ILE A 87 -13.87 6.95 14.58
N ALA A 88 -15.18 6.75 14.51
CA ALA A 88 -16.13 7.60 15.25
C ALA A 88 -16.31 7.18 16.72
N SER A 89 -16.20 5.88 17.02
CA SER A 89 -16.54 5.36 18.35
C SER A 89 -15.64 4.21 18.79
N GLN A 90 -15.61 3.98 20.10
CA GLN A 90 -14.96 2.81 20.72
C GLN A 90 -15.63 1.50 20.28
N GLU A 91 -16.95 1.50 20.11
CA GLU A 91 -17.70 0.33 19.66
C GLU A 91 -17.27 -0.10 18.26
N ASP A 92 -17.17 0.86 17.30
CA ASP A 92 -16.68 0.60 15.96
C ASP A 92 -15.25 0.04 15.98
N MET A 93 -14.38 0.54 16.88
CA MET A 93 -13.03 0.02 17.05
C MET A 93 -13.04 -1.45 17.45
N LEU A 94 -13.83 -1.81 18.46
CA LEU A 94 -13.91 -3.19 18.93
C LEU A 94 -14.48 -4.12 17.85
N ASP A 95 -15.55 -3.71 17.15
CA ASP A 95 -16.12 -4.45 16.04
C ASP A 95 -15.08 -4.70 14.91
N ILE A 96 -14.28 -3.68 14.58
CA ILE A 96 -13.21 -3.81 13.56
C ILE A 96 -12.16 -4.83 14.03
N LEU A 97 -11.71 -4.74 15.28
CA LEU A 97 -10.70 -5.66 15.82
C LEU A 97 -11.23 -7.10 15.85
N ASP A 98 -12.47 -7.32 16.29
CA ASP A 98 -13.10 -8.64 16.32
C ASP A 98 -13.21 -9.24 14.91
N ILE A 99 -13.61 -8.44 13.93
CA ILE A 99 -13.67 -8.87 12.53
C ILE A 99 -12.29 -9.30 12.03
N VAL A 100 -11.27 -8.50 12.29
CA VAL A 100 -9.91 -8.78 11.80
C VAL A 100 -9.32 -10.01 12.45
N TRP A 101 -9.48 -10.17 13.77
CA TRP A 101 -9.04 -11.37 14.49
C TRP A 101 -9.78 -12.64 14.07
N GLY A 102 -11.01 -12.52 13.57
CA GLY A 102 -11.80 -13.64 13.05
C GLY A 102 -11.37 -14.14 11.66
N ILE A 103 -10.38 -13.52 11.01
CA ILE A 103 -9.91 -13.93 9.68
C ILE A 103 -8.79 -14.97 9.80
N ASP A 104 -8.99 -16.12 9.15
CA ASP A 104 -7.99 -17.19 9.11
C ASP A 104 -6.65 -16.70 8.53
N GLY A 105 -5.57 -16.96 9.25
CA GLY A 105 -4.21 -16.60 8.87
C GLY A 105 -3.72 -15.29 9.49
N VAL A 106 -4.57 -14.55 10.21
CA VAL A 106 -4.13 -13.41 11.02
C VAL A 106 -3.40 -13.92 12.25
N VAL A 107 -2.14 -13.48 12.44
CA VAL A 107 -1.28 -13.87 13.56
C VAL A 107 -1.08 -12.73 14.55
N GLU A 108 -1.20 -11.48 14.11
CA GLU A 108 -1.07 -10.29 14.93
C GLU A 108 -1.93 -9.15 14.38
N VAL A 109 -2.56 -8.38 15.27
CA VAL A 109 -3.27 -7.15 14.91
C VAL A 109 -2.63 -5.97 15.66
N ILE A 110 -2.05 -5.06 14.89
CA ILE A 110 -1.46 -3.81 15.38
C ILE A 110 -2.52 -2.72 15.22
N ASN A 111 -3.02 -2.23 16.34
CA ASN A 111 -4.10 -1.25 16.36
C ASN A 111 -3.54 0.17 16.51
N GLU A 112 -3.57 0.93 15.42
CA GLU A 112 -3.28 2.38 15.35
C GLU A 112 -4.52 3.18 14.93
N LEU A 113 -5.71 2.71 15.36
CA LEU A 113 -6.97 3.42 15.17
C LEU A 113 -7.13 4.50 16.25
N ASN A 114 -7.49 5.70 15.82
CA ASN A 114 -7.77 6.82 16.70
C ASN A 114 -9.26 7.12 16.72
N ILE A 115 -9.83 7.41 17.90
CA ILE A 115 -11.22 7.83 18.02
C ILE A 115 -11.29 9.35 17.82
N LYS A 116 -12.02 9.79 16.78
CA LYS A 116 -12.30 11.20 16.49
C LYS A 116 -13.77 11.37 16.16
N GLU A 117 -14.51 12.12 16.98
CA GLU A 117 -15.94 12.34 16.81
C GLU A 117 -16.34 12.87 15.43
N ASN A 118 -15.50 13.69 14.79
CA ASN A 118 -15.70 14.21 13.44
C ASN A 118 -14.90 13.45 12.36
N SER A 119 -14.70 12.15 12.53
CA SER A 119 -13.94 11.33 11.58
C SER A 119 -14.49 11.33 10.14
N ASN A 120 -15.74 11.82 9.96
CA ASN A 120 -16.39 11.93 8.64
C ASN A 120 -15.95 13.14 7.81
N TYR A 121 -15.27 14.13 8.41
CA TYR A 121 -14.76 15.27 7.67
C TYR A 121 -13.50 14.89 6.90
N PHE A 122 -13.50 15.15 5.59
CA PHE A 122 -12.32 14.98 4.74
C PHE A 122 -11.59 16.30 4.62
N ASP A 123 -10.43 16.40 5.25
CA ASP A 123 -9.52 17.55 5.08
C ASP A 123 -8.59 17.29 3.89
N SER A 124 -8.93 17.87 2.76
CA SER A 124 -8.13 17.72 1.54
C SER A 124 -6.72 18.29 1.69
N LYS A 125 -6.55 19.41 2.42
CA LYS A 125 -5.24 20.03 2.62
C LYS A 125 -4.33 19.13 3.44
N GLN A 126 -4.84 18.55 4.53
CA GLN A 126 -4.08 17.57 5.33
C GLN A 126 -3.75 16.33 4.52
N TYR A 127 -4.71 15.80 3.76
CA TYR A 127 -4.49 14.64 2.89
C TYR A 127 -3.37 14.88 1.87
N PHE A 128 -3.34 16.03 1.18
CA PHE A 128 -2.26 16.35 0.24
C PHE A 128 -0.91 16.49 0.94
N LYS A 129 -0.88 17.09 2.14
CA LYS A 129 0.33 17.20 2.95
C LYS A 129 0.88 15.83 3.32
N ASP A 130 0.04 14.93 3.85
CA ASP A 130 0.42 13.58 4.24
C ASP A 130 0.91 12.76 3.03
N THR A 131 0.22 12.91 1.89
CA THR A 131 0.64 12.27 0.62
C THR A 131 2.02 12.75 0.18
N TYR A 132 2.28 14.06 0.23
CA TYR A 132 3.59 14.62 -0.11
C TYR A 132 4.70 14.08 0.80
N ILE A 133 4.46 14.03 2.11
CA ILE A 133 5.41 13.48 3.08
C ILE A 133 5.67 12.00 2.78
N THR A 134 4.61 11.21 2.55
CA THR A 134 4.71 9.78 2.17
C THR A 134 5.61 9.59 0.95
N LEU A 135 5.37 10.34 -0.12
CA LEU A 135 6.16 10.26 -1.35
C LEU A 135 7.61 10.68 -1.14
N SER A 136 7.85 11.71 -0.32
CA SER A 136 9.20 12.16 0.03
C SER A 136 9.99 11.09 0.76
N ILE A 137 9.39 10.43 1.76
CA ILE A 137 10.04 9.33 2.49
C ILE A 137 10.31 8.16 1.55
N ARG A 138 9.30 7.72 0.79
CA ARG A 138 9.45 6.60 -0.16
C ARG A 138 10.55 6.86 -1.20
N SER A 139 10.64 8.08 -1.73
CA SER A 139 11.69 8.45 -2.66
C SER A 139 13.09 8.32 -2.04
N LYS A 140 13.25 8.72 -0.78
CA LYS A 140 14.53 8.57 -0.07
C LYS A 140 14.88 7.09 0.16
N LEU A 141 13.90 6.26 0.56
CA LEU A 141 14.11 4.82 0.73
C LEU A 141 14.52 4.13 -0.57
N VAL A 142 13.91 4.50 -1.70
CA VAL A 142 14.26 3.95 -3.01
C VAL A 142 15.66 4.36 -3.46
N ASN A 143 16.08 5.58 -3.14
CA ASN A 143 17.40 6.10 -3.50
C ASN A 143 18.54 5.59 -2.60
N ALA A 144 18.21 5.03 -1.44
CA ALA A 144 19.18 4.41 -0.55
C ALA A 144 19.49 2.98 -1.04
N SER A 145 20.62 2.81 -1.73
CA SER A 145 20.96 1.59 -2.49
C SER A 145 21.08 0.32 -1.64
N HIS A 146 21.29 0.47 -0.34
CA HIS A 146 21.40 -0.64 0.62
C HIS A 146 20.09 -0.97 1.34
N ILE A 147 19.03 -0.17 1.15
CA ILE A 147 17.70 -0.45 1.70
C ILE A 147 16.88 -1.26 0.68
N GLN A 148 16.28 -2.37 1.12
CA GLN A 148 15.27 -3.07 0.33
C GLN A 148 13.91 -2.35 0.43
N SER A 149 13.78 -1.21 -0.24
CA SER A 149 12.62 -0.30 -0.12
C SER A 149 11.26 -0.97 -0.34
N LEU A 150 11.20 -2.07 -1.11
CA LEU A 150 9.98 -2.85 -1.35
C LEU A 150 9.49 -3.65 -0.14
N MET A 151 10.35 -3.82 0.88
CA MET A 151 10.00 -4.52 2.12
C MET A 151 9.35 -3.59 3.15
N TYR A 152 9.20 -2.31 2.84
CA TYR A 152 8.67 -1.30 3.74
C TYR A 152 7.43 -0.63 3.19
N ASN A 153 6.38 -0.62 3.98
CA ASN A 153 5.20 0.22 3.77
C ASN A 153 5.35 1.50 4.60
N VAL A 154 5.14 2.63 3.96
CA VAL A 154 5.14 3.95 4.60
C VAL A 154 3.77 4.57 4.39
N THR A 155 3.10 4.91 5.47
CA THR A 155 1.81 5.63 5.45
C THR A 155 1.92 6.83 6.38
N VAL A 156 1.41 7.97 5.96
CA VAL A 156 1.35 9.18 6.81
C VAL A 156 -0.11 9.59 6.96
N ILE A 157 -0.53 9.78 8.20
CA ILE A 157 -1.88 10.25 8.54
C ILE A 157 -1.76 11.29 9.65
N ASP A 158 -2.34 12.45 9.44
CA ASP A 158 -2.32 13.58 10.39
C ASP A 158 -0.88 13.94 10.85
N ASN A 159 0.08 13.90 9.93
CA ASN A 159 1.53 14.12 10.14
C ASN A 159 2.24 13.03 10.98
N VAL A 160 1.61 11.94 11.32
CA VAL A 160 2.23 10.77 11.96
C VAL A 160 2.64 9.78 10.87
N VAL A 161 3.90 9.35 10.91
CA VAL A 161 4.44 8.34 10.00
C VAL A 161 4.27 6.96 10.61
N TYR A 162 3.69 6.05 9.86
CA TYR A 162 3.60 4.63 10.20
C TYR A 162 4.52 3.84 9.29
N LEU A 163 5.52 3.21 9.87
CA LEU A 163 6.43 2.30 9.18
C LEU A 163 6.00 0.86 9.46
N PHE A 164 5.84 0.06 8.43
CA PHE A 164 5.48 -1.34 8.55
C PHE A 164 6.28 -2.15 7.54
N GLY A 165 7.00 -3.17 7.99
CA GLY A 165 7.90 -3.90 7.12
C GLY A 165 8.79 -4.89 7.84
N ILE A 166 9.84 -5.34 7.12
CA ILE A 166 10.84 -6.27 7.64
C ILE A 166 12.22 -5.77 7.27
N ALA A 167 13.05 -5.56 8.29
CA ALA A 167 14.44 -5.21 8.14
C ALA A 167 15.32 -6.47 8.12
N ARG A 168 16.34 -6.50 7.28
CA ARG A 168 17.32 -7.60 7.22
C ARG A 168 18.26 -7.60 8.41
N ASN A 169 18.59 -6.42 8.91
CA ASN A 169 19.52 -6.19 10.02
C ASN A 169 19.19 -4.87 10.73
N LEU A 170 19.84 -4.66 11.86
CA LEU A 170 19.62 -3.48 12.70
C LEU A 170 20.01 -2.17 11.98
N GLU A 171 21.08 -2.17 11.20
CA GLU A 171 21.55 -1.01 10.45
C GLU A 171 20.49 -0.51 9.46
N GLU A 172 19.88 -1.43 8.70
CA GLU A 172 18.79 -1.10 7.78
C GLU A 172 17.55 -0.56 8.51
N LEU A 173 17.19 -1.16 9.67
CA LEU A 173 16.08 -0.70 10.50
C LEU A 173 16.31 0.73 11.03
N GLU A 174 17.51 1.01 11.54
CA GLU A 174 17.88 2.32 12.07
C GLU A 174 17.87 3.37 10.95
N GLU A 175 18.36 3.04 9.77
CA GLU A 175 18.39 3.96 8.66
C GLU A 175 16.98 4.27 8.12
N VAL A 176 16.13 3.26 7.92
CA VAL A 176 14.72 3.45 7.53
C VAL A 176 14.00 4.34 8.53
N SER A 177 14.20 4.07 9.83
CA SER A 177 13.64 4.87 10.92
C SER A 177 14.16 6.31 10.91
N SER A 178 15.46 6.50 10.67
CA SER A 178 16.09 7.83 10.57
C SER A 178 15.56 8.61 9.37
N ILE A 179 15.42 7.98 8.19
CA ILE A 179 14.85 8.63 7.00
C ILE A 179 13.43 9.13 7.27
N ALA A 180 12.62 8.34 7.98
CA ALA A 180 11.28 8.73 8.35
C ALA A 180 11.29 9.87 9.38
N ALA A 181 12.07 9.75 10.46
CA ALA A 181 12.14 10.73 11.54
C ALA A 181 12.65 12.11 11.06
N ASN A 182 13.48 12.14 10.01
CA ASN A 182 14.00 13.39 9.42
C ASN A 182 13.10 13.95 8.31
N ALA A 183 11.89 13.44 8.12
CA ALA A 183 10.96 13.99 7.14
C ALA A 183 10.36 15.31 7.66
N LYS A 184 10.31 16.32 6.77
CA LYS A 184 9.75 17.62 7.15
C LYS A 184 8.23 17.56 7.31
N GLY A 185 7.74 18.11 8.40
CA GLY A 185 6.30 18.31 8.62
C GLY A 185 5.61 17.16 9.35
N ILE A 186 6.35 16.16 9.86
CA ILE A 186 5.85 15.11 10.73
C ILE A 186 5.86 15.57 12.20
N THR A 187 5.04 14.90 13.01
CA THR A 187 4.94 15.08 14.45
C THR A 187 5.39 13.85 15.24
N ASP A 188 5.27 12.66 14.65
CA ASP A 188 5.62 11.39 15.30
C ASP A 188 5.94 10.30 14.27
N VAL A 189 6.65 9.25 14.70
CA VAL A 189 6.93 8.03 13.92
C VAL A 189 6.56 6.81 14.72
N LYS A 190 5.59 6.04 14.21
CA LYS A 190 5.19 4.73 14.72
C LYS A 190 5.92 3.66 13.93
N ASN A 191 6.83 2.97 14.59
CA ASN A 191 7.68 1.95 13.95
C ASN A 191 7.19 0.54 14.28
N HIS A 192 6.67 -0.16 13.27
CA HIS A 192 6.19 -1.54 13.35
C HIS A 192 7.01 -2.47 12.43
N ILE A 193 8.26 -2.10 12.16
CA ILE A 193 9.19 -2.93 11.41
C ILE A 193 9.68 -4.06 12.32
N LEU A 194 9.62 -5.30 11.81
CA LEU A 194 10.25 -6.45 12.44
C LEU A 194 11.64 -6.72 11.87
N MET A 195 12.48 -7.34 12.67
CA MET A 195 13.71 -7.95 12.17
C MET A 195 13.37 -9.28 11.49
N LYS A 196 14.06 -9.57 10.38
CA LYS A 196 13.87 -10.84 9.64
C LYS A 196 14.05 -12.08 10.54
N ASP A 197 14.97 -12.01 11.48
CA ASP A 197 15.27 -13.11 12.40
C ASP A 197 14.13 -13.38 13.42
N ASP A 198 13.23 -12.41 13.64
CA ASP A 198 12.09 -12.55 14.55
C ASP A 198 10.89 -13.24 13.90
N LEU A 199 10.86 -13.37 12.56
CA LEU A 199 9.79 -14.07 11.84
C LEU A 199 9.77 -15.58 12.08
N ASN A 200 10.85 -16.15 12.60
CA ASN A 200 11.02 -17.60 12.79
C ASN A 200 10.95 -18.01 14.26
N LYS A 201 10.57 -17.10 15.16
CA LYS A 201 10.38 -17.35 16.60
C LYS A 201 8.92 -17.55 16.94
#